data_1dbcacbe8d885f9dc93a0c07c6631a63
#
_entry.id   1dbcacbe8d885f9dc93a0c07c6631a63
#
_cell.length_a   1.000
_cell.length_b   1.000
_cell.length_c   1.000
_cell.angle_alpha   90.00
_cell.angle_beta   90.00
_cell.angle_gamma   90.00
#
_symmetry.space_group_name_H-M   'P 1'
#
loop_
_entity.id
_entity.type
_entity.pdbx_description
1 polymer ?
#
loop_
_entity_poly.entity_id
_entity_poly.type
_entity_poly.pdbx_seq_one_letter_code
_entity_poly.pdbx_strand_id
1 'polypeptide(L)'
;MTGVQTCALPIFSAPEIQEAIPGGRTQITGRFTADSARELANVLKYGSLPLSFESSEAETVSATLGLSSLRAGLIAGAIGLAAVLVYSLLYYRVLGLLTALSLVASGAMVFAILVLLGRYINYTLDLAGIAGLIIGIGTTADSFVVFFERIKDEIREGRSFRSAVPRGWARARKTILSGNAVTFLAAAVLYFLAVGQVKGFAFTLGLTTILDVVVVFLVTWPLVYIASKSATLAKPAFNGLGAVQQIARERRAAAHATGRG
;
A
#
# COMPACT_ATOMS: atom_id res chain seq x y z
N MET A 1 -3.37 -9.41 -47.96
CA MET A 1 -1.93 -9.31 -48.28
C MET A 1 -1.26 -8.60 -47.13
N THR A 2 -0.76 -9.36 -46.18
CA THR A 2 -0.06 -8.88 -45.00
C THR A 2 1.41 -8.76 -45.31
N GLY A 3 1.90 -7.54 -45.49
CA GLY A 3 3.32 -7.27 -45.72
C GLY A 3 4.13 -7.61 -44.47
N VAL A 4 4.92 -8.66 -44.56
CA VAL A 4 5.98 -8.94 -43.61
C VAL A 4 7.06 -7.89 -43.80
N GLN A 5 7.15 -6.91 -42.92
CA GLN A 5 8.31 -6.03 -42.82
C GLN A 5 9.48 -6.85 -42.30
N THR A 6 10.36 -7.31 -43.20
CA THR A 6 11.68 -7.82 -42.84
C THR A 6 12.51 -6.62 -42.38
N CYS A 7 12.68 -6.46 -41.03
CA CYS A 7 13.70 -5.59 -40.47
C CYS A 7 15.06 -6.01 -41.02
N ALA A 8 15.72 -5.15 -41.79
CA ALA A 8 17.09 -5.37 -42.20
C ALA A 8 17.98 -5.43 -40.98
N LEU A 9 18.55 -6.59 -40.67
CA LEU A 9 19.52 -6.77 -39.59
C LEU A 9 20.74 -5.87 -39.86
N PRO A 10 21.31 -5.22 -38.87
CA PRO A 10 22.53 -4.47 -39.05
C PRO A 10 23.65 -5.40 -39.52
N ILE A 11 24.24 -5.10 -40.71
CA ILE A 11 25.36 -5.85 -41.23
C ILE A 11 26.60 -5.44 -40.44
N PHE A 12 27.06 -6.28 -39.53
CA PHE A 12 28.27 -6.03 -38.74
C PHE A 12 29.55 -6.21 -39.52
N SER A 13 29.57 -7.10 -40.51
CA SER A 13 30.71 -7.37 -41.35
C SER A 13 30.26 -8.14 -42.64
N ALA A 14 30.85 -7.85 -43.75
CA ALA A 14 30.64 -8.55 -45.02
C ALA A 14 31.99 -9.02 -45.59
N PRO A 15 32.62 -10.06 -45.01
CA PRO A 15 33.89 -10.55 -45.49
C PRO A 15 33.71 -11.32 -46.80
N GLU A 16 34.61 -11.08 -47.77
CA GLU A 16 34.66 -11.85 -49.02
C GLU A 16 35.51 -13.11 -48.82
N ILE A 17 35.03 -14.23 -49.36
CA ILE A 17 35.75 -15.50 -49.37
C ILE A 17 36.70 -15.48 -50.57
N GLN A 18 37.99 -15.42 -50.30
CA GLN A 18 39.04 -15.36 -51.37
C GLN A 18 39.54 -16.73 -51.77
N GLU A 19 39.45 -17.77 -50.92
CA GLU A 19 39.91 -19.12 -51.18
C GLU A 19 39.01 -20.17 -50.55
N ALA A 20 39.11 -21.43 -51.03
CA ALA A 20 38.40 -22.56 -50.44
C ALA A 20 38.88 -22.77 -48.97
N ILE A 21 37.95 -22.99 -48.04
CA ILE A 21 38.21 -23.14 -46.64
C ILE A 21 38.46 -24.63 -46.28
N PRO A 22 39.69 -25.10 -46.24
CA PRO A 22 40.01 -26.48 -45.87
C PRO A 22 39.93 -26.61 -44.36
N GLY A 23 39.27 -27.66 -43.85
CA GLY A 23 39.28 -28.02 -42.42
C GLY A 23 38.30 -27.27 -41.54
N GLY A 24 37.37 -26.49 -42.08
CA GLY A 24 36.25 -25.87 -41.30
C GLY A 24 36.69 -24.76 -40.33
N ARG A 25 37.90 -24.20 -40.51
CA ARG A 25 38.39 -23.05 -39.72
C ARG A 25 38.52 -21.85 -40.64
N THR A 26 37.83 -20.78 -40.28
CA THR A 26 37.86 -19.50 -41.04
C THR A 26 38.49 -18.42 -40.15
N GLN A 27 39.42 -17.64 -40.73
CA GLN A 27 39.99 -16.48 -40.10
C GLN A 27 39.45 -15.22 -40.79
N ILE A 28 38.83 -14.37 -40.01
CA ILE A 28 38.32 -13.07 -40.51
C ILE A 28 39.39 -12.03 -40.22
N THR A 29 39.97 -11.45 -41.27
CA THR A 29 40.97 -10.38 -41.15
C THR A 29 40.40 -9.04 -41.60
N GLY A 30 40.74 -7.95 -40.92
CA GLY A 30 40.27 -6.60 -41.22
C GLY A 30 40.82 -5.56 -40.30
N ARG A 31 40.36 -4.31 -40.43
CA ARG A 31 40.72 -3.22 -39.51
C ARG A 31 39.81 -3.27 -38.28
N PHE A 32 40.10 -4.18 -37.37
CA PHE A 32 39.32 -4.31 -36.15
C PHE A 32 40.07 -3.64 -34.97
N THR A 33 39.34 -2.93 -34.14
CA THR A 33 39.81 -2.57 -32.79
C THR A 33 39.60 -3.75 -31.84
N ALA A 34 40.25 -3.78 -30.69
CA ALA A 34 40.07 -4.86 -29.71
C ALA A 34 38.58 -5.02 -29.28
N ASP A 35 37.83 -3.95 -29.24
CA ASP A 35 36.43 -3.94 -28.83
C ASP A 35 35.52 -4.42 -29.99
N SER A 36 35.72 -3.96 -31.22
CA SER A 36 34.94 -4.42 -32.36
C SER A 36 35.23 -5.89 -32.72
N ALA A 37 36.45 -6.38 -32.48
CA ALA A 37 36.76 -7.78 -32.63
C ALA A 37 36.06 -8.67 -31.60
N ARG A 38 35.95 -8.21 -30.36
CA ARG A 38 35.19 -8.91 -29.29
C ARG A 38 33.70 -8.94 -29.61
N GLU A 39 33.15 -7.83 -30.07
CA GLU A 39 31.74 -7.72 -30.44
C GLU A 39 31.42 -8.67 -31.60
N LEU A 40 32.24 -8.68 -32.64
CA LEU A 40 32.11 -9.63 -33.77
C LEU A 40 32.23 -11.09 -33.30
N ALA A 41 33.18 -11.40 -32.40
CA ALA A 41 33.34 -12.73 -31.83
C ALA A 41 32.10 -13.17 -31.04
N ASN A 42 31.48 -12.27 -30.28
CA ASN A 42 30.23 -12.53 -29.57
C ASN A 42 29.06 -12.79 -30.52
N VAL A 43 28.92 -11.97 -31.56
CA VAL A 43 27.89 -12.17 -32.59
C VAL A 43 28.08 -13.53 -33.33
N LEU A 44 29.30 -13.89 -33.64
CA LEU A 44 29.60 -15.21 -34.27
C LEU A 44 29.38 -16.39 -33.33
N LYS A 45 29.64 -16.21 -32.01
CA LYS A 45 29.46 -17.25 -31.01
C LYS A 45 28.00 -17.52 -30.69
N TYR A 46 27.19 -16.46 -30.57
CA TYR A 46 25.81 -16.55 -30.11
C TYR A 46 24.79 -16.43 -31.27
N GLY A 47 25.24 -16.13 -32.50
CA GLY A 47 24.40 -15.79 -33.63
C GLY A 47 23.92 -14.32 -33.56
N SER A 48 23.46 -13.78 -34.66
CA SER A 48 22.75 -12.53 -34.69
C SER A 48 21.34 -12.76 -34.13
N LEU A 49 21.12 -12.45 -32.87
CA LEU A 49 19.76 -12.47 -32.33
C LEU A 49 18.98 -11.30 -32.96
N PRO A 50 17.94 -11.55 -33.73
CA PRO A 50 17.17 -10.49 -34.42
C PRO A 50 16.27 -9.70 -33.49
N LEU A 51 16.34 -9.94 -32.16
CA LEU A 51 15.45 -9.38 -31.17
C LEU A 51 16.28 -8.68 -30.09
N SER A 52 15.96 -7.43 -29.81
CA SER A 52 16.37 -6.78 -28.56
C SER A 52 15.60 -7.45 -27.42
N PHE A 53 16.32 -8.13 -26.53
CA PHE A 53 15.72 -8.65 -25.30
C PHE A 53 15.56 -7.49 -24.33
N GLU A 54 14.32 -7.06 -24.11
CA GLU A 54 13.99 -6.40 -22.86
C GLU A 54 13.95 -7.49 -21.78
N SER A 55 14.72 -7.29 -20.71
CA SER A 55 14.65 -8.18 -19.56
C SER A 55 13.28 -8.03 -18.92
N SER A 56 12.33 -8.88 -19.27
CA SER A 56 11.10 -9.03 -18.52
C SER A 56 11.37 -10.02 -17.39
N GLU A 57 11.08 -9.60 -16.18
CA GLU A 57 11.14 -10.46 -15.00
C GLU A 57 10.00 -11.50 -15.11
N ALA A 58 10.34 -12.73 -15.50
CA ALA A 58 9.39 -13.83 -15.51
C ALA A 58 9.52 -14.63 -14.21
N GLU A 59 8.66 -14.35 -13.24
CA GLU A 59 8.53 -15.17 -12.04
C GLU A 59 7.57 -16.33 -12.32
N THR A 60 8.12 -17.55 -12.45
CA THR A 60 7.31 -18.77 -12.53
C THR A 60 6.99 -19.27 -11.12
N VAL A 61 5.83 -18.94 -10.60
CA VAL A 61 5.31 -19.51 -9.36
C VAL A 61 4.43 -20.70 -9.71
N SER A 62 4.69 -21.88 -9.10
CA SER A 62 3.82 -23.03 -9.26
C SER A 62 2.42 -22.70 -8.69
N ALA A 63 1.36 -23.17 -9.35
CA ALA A 63 -0.02 -22.92 -8.91
C ALA A 63 -0.29 -23.36 -7.46
N THR A 64 0.39 -24.41 -7.00
CA THR A 64 0.29 -24.91 -5.63
C THR A 64 0.93 -23.97 -4.61
N LEU A 65 2.08 -23.36 -4.92
CA LEU A 65 2.72 -22.36 -4.06
C LEU A 65 1.94 -21.06 -4.01
N GLY A 66 1.37 -20.62 -5.13
CA GLY A 66 0.51 -19.44 -5.16
C GLY A 66 -0.73 -19.59 -4.30
N LEU A 67 -1.41 -20.75 -4.36
CA LEU A 67 -2.61 -21.02 -3.57
C LEU A 67 -2.31 -21.12 -2.07
N SER A 68 -1.21 -21.78 -1.68
CA SER A 68 -0.82 -21.89 -0.27
C SER A 68 -0.45 -20.53 0.31
N SER A 69 0.25 -19.70 -0.44
CA SER A 69 0.64 -18.34 -0.05
C SER A 69 -0.58 -17.43 0.10
N LEU A 70 -1.53 -17.49 -0.83
CA LEU A 70 -2.78 -16.77 -0.74
C LEU A 70 -3.57 -17.17 0.52
N ARG A 71 -3.69 -18.48 0.79
CA ARG A 71 -4.39 -18.99 1.97
C ARG A 71 -3.72 -18.53 3.26
N ALA A 72 -2.40 -18.62 3.34
CA ALA A 72 -1.64 -18.14 4.50
C ALA A 72 -1.81 -16.62 4.70
N GLY A 73 -1.76 -15.83 3.62
CA GLY A 73 -1.99 -14.39 3.65
C GLY A 73 -3.40 -14.01 4.10
N LEU A 74 -4.43 -14.71 3.63
CA LEU A 74 -5.81 -14.49 4.06
C LEU A 74 -6.01 -14.82 5.54
N ILE A 75 -5.41 -15.91 6.03
CA ILE A 75 -5.46 -16.28 7.45
C ILE A 75 -4.74 -15.21 8.29
N ALA A 76 -3.54 -14.80 7.92
CA ALA A 76 -2.80 -13.76 8.62
C ALA A 76 -3.56 -12.43 8.64
N GLY A 77 -4.15 -12.02 7.49
CA GLY A 77 -5.00 -10.84 7.39
C GLY A 77 -6.23 -10.90 8.27
N ALA A 78 -6.91 -12.06 8.32
CA ALA A 78 -8.07 -12.28 9.18
C ALA A 78 -7.71 -12.21 10.67
N ILE A 79 -6.57 -12.78 11.07
CA ILE A 79 -6.07 -12.71 12.45
C ILE A 79 -5.74 -11.25 12.81
N GLY A 80 -5.01 -10.53 11.93
CA GLY A 80 -4.68 -9.12 12.14
C GLY A 80 -5.93 -8.25 12.26
N LEU A 81 -6.92 -8.45 11.37
CA LEU A 81 -8.20 -7.75 11.41
C LEU A 81 -8.96 -8.05 12.71
N ALA A 82 -9.05 -9.31 13.11
CA ALA A 82 -9.70 -9.71 14.36
C ALA A 82 -9.02 -9.08 15.58
N ALA A 83 -7.70 -9.06 15.63
CA ALA A 83 -6.95 -8.43 16.72
C ALA A 83 -7.24 -6.91 16.81
N VAL A 84 -7.24 -6.20 15.68
CA VAL A 84 -7.58 -4.77 15.61
C VAL A 84 -9.03 -4.51 16.05
N LEU A 85 -9.97 -5.35 15.61
CA LEU A 85 -11.38 -5.23 16.00
C LEU A 85 -11.58 -5.48 17.50
N VAL A 86 -10.97 -6.53 18.05
CA VAL A 86 -11.04 -6.84 19.49
C VAL A 86 -10.44 -5.68 20.30
N TYR A 87 -9.26 -5.20 19.92
CA TYR A 87 -8.65 -4.03 20.57
C TYR A 87 -9.57 -2.81 20.53
N SER A 88 -10.11 -2.48 19.34
CA SER A 88 -10.99 -1.32 19.17
C SER A 88 -12.29 -1.44 19.95
N LEU A 89 -12.91 -2.62 20.02
CA LEU A 89 -14.13 -2.86 20.78
C LEU A 89 -13.89 -2.79 22.29
N LEU A 90 -12.81 -3.37 22.79
CA LEU A 90 -12.46 -3.35 24.19
C LEU A 90 -12.12 -1.94 24.68
N TYR A 91 -11.36 -1.18 23.88
CA TYR A 91 -10.84 0.13 24.28
C TYR A 91 -11.80 1.27 23.97
N TYR A 92 -12.49 1.25 22.83
CA TYR A 92 -13.38 2.33 22.38
C TYR A 92 -14.87 1.99 22.42
N ARG A 93 -15.24 0.74 22.75
CA ARG A 93 -16.63 0.27 22.85
C ARG A 93 -17.43 0.61 21.57
N VAL A 94 -18.45 1.47 21.66
CA VAL A 94 -19.30 1.84 20.52
C VAL A 94 -18.53 2.58 19.42
N LEU A 95 -17.54 3.39 19.75
CA LEU A 95 -16.65 3.98 18.76
C LEU A 95 -15.83 2.91 18.02
N GLY A 96 -15.50 1.79 18.70
CA GLY A 96 -14.90 0.62 18.09
C GLY A 96 -15.81 -0.05 17.04
N LEU A 97 -17.13 0.01 17.22
CA LEU A 97 -18.08 -0.48 16.20
C LEU A 97 -18.04 0.39 14.93
N LEU A 98 -17.90 1.71 15.10
CA LEU A 98 -17.71 2.63 13.95
C LEU A 98 -16.37 2.37 13.25
N THR A 99 -15.32 2.03 14.00
CA THR A 99 -14.05 1.58 13.43
C THR A 99 -14.23 0.30 12.60
N ALA A 100 -14.97 -0.68 13.13
CA ALA A 100 -15.27 -1.92 12.41
C ALA A 100 -15.97 -1.64 11.08
N LEU A 101 -16.99 -0.77 11.07
CA LEU A 101 -17.71 -0.39 9.86
C LEU A 101 -16.81 0.33 8.86
N SER A 102 -15.95 1.24 9.33
CA SER A 102 -14.97 1.93 8.47
C SER A 102 -13.93 0.96 7.90
N LEU A 103 -13.50 -0.03 8.67
CA LEU A 103 -12.55 -1.05 8.23
C LEU A 103 -13.15 -1.97 7.15
N VAL A 104 -14.43 -2.35 7.32
CA VAL A 104 -15.18 -3.09 6.28
C VAL A 104 -15.30 -2.25 5.00
N ALA A 105 -15.62 -0.97 5.12
CA ALA A 105 -15.68 -0.07 3.97
C ALA A 105 -14.32 0.08 3.27
N SER A 106 -13.22 0.19 4.04
CA SER A 106 -11.85 0.21 3.52
C SER A 106 -11.52 -1.08 2.77
N GLY A 107 -11.78 -2.24 3.38
CA GLY A 107 -11.56 -3.54 2.75
C GLY A 107 -12.35 -3.73 1.47
N ALA A 108 -13.63 -3.33 1.46
CA ALA A 108 -14.48 -3.37 0.27
C ALA A 108 -13.93 -2.46 -0.85
N MET A 109 -13.45 -1.27 -0.52
CA MET A 109 -12.87 -0.34 -1.49
C MET A 109 -11.55 -0.87 -2.06
N VAL A 110 -10.66 -1.39 -1.21
CA VAL A 110 -9.40 -2.04 -1.63
C VAL A 110 -9.72 -3.21 -2.57
N PHE A 111 -10.64 -4.09 -2.18
CA PHE A 111 -11.06 -5.22 -3.00
C PHE A 111 -11.61 -4.78 -4.35
N ALA A 112 -12.50 -3.80 -4.38
CA ALA A 112 -13.08 -3.28 -5.63
C ALA A 112 -11.99 -2.72 -6.57
N ILE A 113 -11.02 -1.97 -6.04
CA ILE A 113 -9.94 -1.40 -6.84
C ILE A 113 -9.00 -2.51 -7.35
N LEU A 114 -8.66 -3.50 -6.53
CA LEU A 114 -7.81 -4.62 -6.98
C LEU A 114 -8.51 -5.44 -8.07
N VAL A 115 -9.82 -5.67 -7.97
CA VAL A 115 -10.60 -6.33 -9.03
C VAL A 115 -10.60 -5.51 -10.32
N LEU A 116 -10.77 -4.18 -10.22
CA LEU A 116 -10.69 -3.29 -11.38
C LEU A 116 -9.31 -3.32 -12.04
N LEU A 117 -8.24 -3.21 -11.25
CA LEU A 117 -6.87 -3.30 -11.73
C LEU A 117 -6.58 -4.65 -12.40
N GLY A 118 -7.05 -5.76 -11.80
CA GLY A 118 -6.95 -7.09 -12.40
C GLY A 118 -7.66 -7.18 -13.74
N ARG A 119 -8.85 -6.53 -13.87
CA ARG A 119 -9.66 -6.58 -15.10
C ARG A 119 -9.11 -5.67 -16.22
N TYR A 120 -8.60 -4.48 -15.87
CA TYR A 120 -8.20 -3.49 -16.91
C TYR A 120 -6.72 -3.56 -17.29
N ILE A 121 -5.83 -3.87 -16.35
CA ILE A 121 -4.38 -3.89 -16.58
C ILE A 121 -3.74 -5.25 -16.27
N ASN A 122 -4.54 -6.30 -16.09
CA ASN A 122 -4.07 -7.65 -15.75
C ASN A 122 -3.15 -7.67 -14.52
N TYR A 123 -3.42 -6.77 -13.53
CA TYR A 123 -2.65 -6.74 -12.30
C TYR A 123 -2.82 -8.05 -11.53
N THR A 124 -1.71 -8.69 -11.20
CA THR A 124 -1.67 -9.91 -10.38
C THR A 124 -1.13 -9.57 -9.00
N LEU A 125 -1.83 -10.03 -7.96
CA LEU A 125 -1.41 -9.83 -6.58
C LEU A 125 -0.42 -10.92 -6.19
N ASP A 126 0.81 -10.53 -5.89
CA ASP A 126 1.87 -11.40 -5.39
C ASP A 126 1.84 -11.53 -3.86
N LEU A 127 2.69 -12.39 -3.30
CA LEU A 127 2.77 -12.60 -1.85
C LEU A 127 3.19 -11.33 -1.11
N ALA A 128 4.12 -10.58 -1.67
CA ALA A 128 4.60 -9.33 -1.08
C ALA A 128 3.50 -8.24 -1.13
N GLY A 129 2.69 -8.22 -2.20
CA GLY A 129 1.51 -7.37 -2.28
C GLY A 129 0.47 -7.70 -1.21
N ILE A 130 0.26 -8.99 -0.92
CA ILE A 130 -0.61 -9.40 0.21
C ILE A 130 -0.06 -8.87 1.54
N ALA A 131 1.26 -8.95 1.77
CA ALA A 131 1.87 -8.38 2.97
C ALA A 131 1.64 -6.85 3.07
N GLY A 132 1.72 -6.12 1.96
CA GLY A 132 1.39 -4.70 1.90
C GLY A 132 -0.06 -4.41 2.29
N LEU A 133 -1.02 -5.25 1.86
CA LEU A 133 -2.42 -5.15 2.27
C LEU A 133 -2.61 -5.38 3.78
N ILE A 134 -1.92 -6.34 4.37
CA ILE A 134 -1.99 -6.63 5.81
C ILE A 134 -1.45 -5.45 6.62
N ILE A 135 -0.33 -4.86 6.19
CA ILE A 135 0.22 -3.64 6.81
C ILE A 135 -0.77 -2.49 6.65
N GLY A 136 -1.45 -2.37 5.51
CA GLY A 136 -2.50 -1.40 5.27
C GLY A 136 -3.63 -1.45 6.31
N ILE A 137 -4.03 -2.63 6.78
CA ILE A 137 -5.01 -2.77 7.87
C ILE A 137 -4.49 -2.10 9.16
N GLY A 138 -3.20 -2.30 9.47
CA GLY A 138 -2.57 -1.70 10.64
C GLY A 138 -2.50 -0.17 10.56
N THR A 139 -2.13 0.39 9.41
CA THR A 139 -2.06 1.85 9.21
C THR A 139 -3.43 2.50 9.25
N THR A 140 -4.47 1.84 8.72
CA THR A 140 -5.85 2.29 8.84
C THR A 140 -6.32 2.31 10.31
N ALA A 141 -5.96 1.28 11.08
CA ALA A 141 -6.26 1.23 12.51
C ALA A 141 -5.57 2.36 13.29
N ASP A 142 -4.32 2.68 12.96
CA ASP A 142 -3.58 3.79 13.56
C ASP A 142 -4.26 5.13 13.30
N SER A 143 -4.75 5.38 12.09
CA SER A 143 -5.50 6.59 11.76
C SER A 143 -6.75 6.77 12.64
N PHE A 144 -7.46 5.68 12.96
CA PHE A 144 -8.60 5.74 13.90
C PHE A 144 -8.16 6.03 15.32
N VAL A 145 -7.10 5.38 15.80
CA VAL A 145 -6.54 5.62 17.13
C VAL A 145 -6.15 7.08 17.29
N VAL A 146 -5.43 7.66 16.34
CA VAL A 146 -5.07 9.08 16.33
C VAL A 146 -6.30 9.96 16.42
N PHE A 147 -7.34 9.69 15.65
CA PHE A 147 -8.57 10.50 15.69
C PHE A 147 -9.28 10.40 17.03
N PHE A 148 -9.45 9.20 17.57
CA PHE A 148 -10.14 9.00 18.84
C PHE A 148 -9.36 9.55 20.05
N GLU A 149 -8.04 9.46 20.04
CA GLU A 149 -7.23 10.08 21.10
C GLU A 149 -7.38 11.61 21.07
N ARG A 150 -7.45 12.24 19.90
CA ARG A 150 -7.73 13.68 19.81
C ARG A 150 -9.13 14.04 20.33
N ILE A 151 -10.13 13.20 20.11
CA ILE A 151 -11.46 13.39 20.71
C ILE A 151 -11.38 13.28 22.24
N LYS A 152 -10.63 12.28 22.77
CA LYS A 152 -10.43 12.11 24.20
C LYS A 152 -9.72 13.32 24.82
N ASP A 153 -8.70 13.87 24.16
CA ASP A 153 -8.01 15.06 24.64
C ASP A 153 -8.96 16.25 24.79
N GLU A 154 -9.81 16.51 23.79
CA GLU A 154 -10.82 17.56 23.86
C GLU A 154 -11.85 17.33 24.99
N ILE A 155 -12.17 16.06 25.29
CA ILE A 155 -13.06 15.71 26.39
C ILE A 155 -12.35 15.90 27.75
N ARG A 156 -11.06 15.57 27.83
CA ARG A 156 -10.23 15.83 29.05
C ARG A 156 -10.13 17.33 29.33
N GLU A 157 -10.13 18.18 28.31
CA GLU A 157 -10.25 19.64 28.44
C GLU A 157 -11.66 20.07 28.92
N GLY A 158 -12.57 19.10 29.07
CA GLY A 158 -13.91 19.31 29.61
C GLY A 158 -14.97 19.64 28.59
N ARG A 159 -14.76 19.39 27.33
CA ARG A 159 -15.77 19.58 26.29
C ARG A 159 -16.77 18.43 26.25
N SER A 160 -17.96 18.71 25.76
CA SER A 160 -18.94 17.66 25.48
C SER A 160 -18.50 16.84 24.26
N PHE A 161 -18.91 15.57 24.18
CA PHE A 161 -18.60 14.69 23.02
C PHE A 161 -18.98 15.34 21.68
N ARG A 162 -20.16 15.99 21.62
CA ARG A 162 -20.63 16.68 20.42
C ARG A 162 -19.71 17.81 19.96
N SER A 163 -19.09 18.56 20.88
CA SER A 163 -18.16 19.64 20.55
C SER A 163 -16.71 19.16 20.41
N ALA A 164 -16.36 18.06 21.06
CA ALA A 164 -15.03 17.44 20.99
C ALA A 164 -14.75 16.82 19.62
N VAL A 165 -15.73 16.18 19.00
CA VAL A 165 -15.56 15.49 17.70
C VAL A 165 -15.06 16.42 16.58
N PRO A 166 -15.71 17.57 16.26
CA PRO A 166 -15.21 18.43 15.19
C PRO A 166 -13.85 19.08 15.49
N ARG A 167 -13.56 19.36 16.77
CA ARG A 167 -12.26 19.93 17.18
C ARG A 167 -11.16 18.88 17.15
N GLY A 168 -11.43 17.68 17.67
CA GLY A 168 -10.53 16.53 17.58
C GLY A 168 -10.18 16.22 16.12
N TRP A 169 -11.16 16.27 15.21
CA TRP A 169 -10.95 16.12 13.79
C TRP A 169 -10.02 17.19 13.19
N ALA A 170 -10.23 18.47 13.54
CA ALA A 170 -9.39 19.55 13.01
C ALA A 170 -7.90 19.37 13.37
N ARG A 171 -7.60 18.75 14.54
CA ARG A 171 -6.25 18.38 14.95
C ARG A 171 -5.79 17.07 14.31
N ALA A 172 -6.62 16.01 14.38
CA ALA A 172 -6.30 14.69 13.89
C ALA A 172 -5.97 14.66 12.39
N ARG A 173 -6.78 15.34 11.55
CA ARG A 173 -6.61 15.35 10.09
C ARG A 173 -5.21 15.77 9.63
N LYS A 174 -4.57 16.70 10.35
CA LYS A 174 -3.20 17.13 10.01
C LYS A 174 -2.20 16.03 10.29
N THR A 175 -2.31 15.38 11.45
CA THR A 175 -1.44 14.27 11.85
C THR A 175 -1.62 13.07 10.93
N ILE A 176 -2.86 12.70 10.61
CA ILE A 176 -3.19 11.59 9.72
C ILE A 176 -2.64 11.86 8.30
N LEU A 177 -2.87 13.06 7.76
CA LEU A 177 -2.35 13.41 6.44
C LEU A 177 -0.82 13.40 6.38
N SER A 178 -0.14 13.95 7.41
CA SER A 178 1.33 13.96 7.43
C SER A 178 1.91 12.55 7.56
N GLY A 179 1.34 11.70 8.42
CA GLY A 179 1.76 10.30 8.58
C GLY A 179 1.56 9.50 7.29
N ASN A 180 0.37 9.57 6.71
CA ASN A 180 0.09 8.91 5.44
C ASN A 180 0.93 9.46 4.27
N ALA A 181 1.22 10.76 4.24
CA ALA A 181 2.09 11.34 3.22
C ALA A 181 3.52 10.77 3.29
N VAL A 182 4.09 10.61 4.49
CA VAL A 182 5.41 10.01 4.69
C VAL A 182 5.41 8.55 4.22
N THR A 183 4.41 7.77 4.62
CA THR A 183 4.27 6.36 4.20
C THR A 183 4.10 6.25 2.68
N PHE A 184 3.26 7.10 2.09
CA PHE A 184 3.06 7.14 0.64
C PHE A 184 4.35 7.52 -0.11
N LEU A 185 5.11 8.52 0.36
CA LEU A 185 6.39 8.89 -0.24
C LEU A 185 7.39 7.73 -0.17
N ALA A 186 7.49 7.06 0.98
CA ALA A 186 8.34 5.87 1.12
C ALA A 186 7.92 4.75 0.15
N ALA A 187 6.63 4.46 0.05
CA ALA A 187 6.09 3.49 -0.89
C ALA A 187 6.36 3.90 -2.35
N ALA A 188 6.21 5.18 -2.69
CA ALA A 188 6.48 5.70 -4.04
C ALA A 188 7.97 5.55 -4.41
N VAL A 189 8.88 5.98 -3.53
CA VAL A 189 10.32 5.82 -3.76
C VAL A 189 10.67 4.34 -3.95
N LEU A 190 10.13 3.46 -3.10
CA LEU A 190 10.35 2.03 -3.19
C LEU A 190 9.78 1.47 -4.51
N TYR A 191 8.61 1.91 -4.95
CA TYR A 191 7.99 1.47 -6.20
C TYR A 191 8.84 1.80 -7.44
N PHE A 192 9.49 2.97 -7.47
CA PHE A 192 10.33 3.38 -8.60
C PHE A 192 11.71 2.76 -8.59
N LEU A 193 12.28 2.47 -7.42
CA LEU A 193 13.63 1.93 -7.29
C LEU A 193 13.68 0.40 -7.21
N ALA A 194 12.62 -0.24 -6.74
CA ALA A 194 12.58 -1.68 -6.54
C ALA A 194 12.17 -2.44 -7.82
N VAL A 195 12.60 -3.69 -7.87
CA VAL A 195 12.23 -4.67 -8.88
C VAL A 195 11.56 -5.87 -8.21
N GLY A 196 10.84 -6.69 -9.01
CA GLY A 196 10.22 -7.92 -8.54
C GLY A 196 9.15 -7.72 -7.47
N GLN A 197 9.11 -8.63 -6.52
CA GLN A 197 8.10 -8.68 -5.44
C GLN A 197 8.09 -7.41 -4.57
N VAL A 198 9.24 -6.76 -4.37
CA VAL A 198 9.32 -5.53 -3.57
C VAL A 198 8.52 -4.40 -4.22
N LYS A 199 8.45 -4.36 -5.55
CA LYS A 199 7.63 -3.41 -6.30
C LYS A 199 6.13 -3.66 -6.08
N GLY A 200 5.70 -4.94 -6.05
CA GLY A 200 4.33 -5.34 -5.73
C GLY A 200 3.92 -4.91 -4.32
N PHE A 201 4.79 -5.14 -3.34
CA PHE A 201 4.62 -4.65 -1.97
C PHE A 201 4.46 -3.13 -1.90
N ALA A 202 5.37 -2.39 -2.53
CA ALA A 202 5.36 -0.93 -2.54
C ALA A 202 4.07 -0.38 -3.18
N PHE A 203 3.60 -1.00 -4.27
CA PHE A 203 2.35 -0.63 -4.92
C PHE A 203 1.15 -0.79 -4.00
N THR A 204 0.99 -1.94 -3.37
CA THR A 204 -0.15 -2.20 -2.47
C THR A 204 -0.10 -1.34 -1.21
N LEU A 205 1.09 -1.11 -0.64
CA LEU A 205 1.27 -0.20 0.49
C LEU A 205 0.89 1.24 0.12
N GLY A 206 1.34 1.73 -1.03
CA GLY A 206 0.98 3.06 -1.52
C GLY A 206 -0.51 3.20 -1.79
N LEU A 207 -1.12 2.19 -2.43
CA LEU A 207 -2.55 2.14 -2.71
C LEU A 207 -3.38 2.16 -1.42
N THR A 208 -3.08 1.29 -0.46
CA THR A 208 -3.79 1.23 0.83
C THR A 208 -3.63 2.52 1.62
N THR A 209 -2.47 3.17 1.57
CA THR A 209 -2.24 4.46 2.22
C THR A 209 -3.13 5.57 1.64
N ILE A 210 -3.29 5.65 0.32
CA ILE A 210 -4.21 6.61 -0.32
C ILE A 210 -5.65 6.31 0.10
N LEU A 211 -6.04 5.03 0.04
CA LEU A 211 -7.40 4.61 0.38
C LEU A 211 -7.71 4.82 1.86
N ASP A 212 -6.74 4.69 2.75
CA ASP A 212 -6.90 5.02 4.17
C ASP A 212 -7.32 6.49 4.34
N VAL A 213 -6.62 7.42 3.70
CA VAL A 213 -7.00 8.84 3.73
C VAL A 213 -8.42 9.03 3.20
N VAL A 214 -8.76 8.43 2.06
CA VAL A 214 -10.10 8.54 1.47
C VAL A 214 -11.17 8.03 2.44
N VAL A 215 -10.97 6.84 3.03
CA VAL A 215 -11.93 6.24 3.98
C VAL A 215 -12.05 7.08 5.25
N VAL A 216 -10.95 7.55 5.80
CA VAL A 216 -10.97 8.37 7.02
C VAL A 216 -11.73 9.67 6.80
N PHE A 217 -11.58 10.32 5.66
CA PHE A 217 -12.24 11.58 5.34
C PHE A 217 -13.70 11.41 4.90
N LEU A 218 -14.01 10.40 4.08
CA LEU A 218 -15.33 10.23 3.48
C LEU A 218 -16.25 9.29 4.26
N VAL A 219 -15.71 8.38 5.05
CA VAL A 219 -16.50 7.39 5.79
C VAL A 219 -16.37 7.60 7.29
N THR A 220 -15.16 7.54 7.84
CA THR A 220 -14.93 7.56 9.29
C THR A 220 -15.36 8.89 9.92
N TRP A 221 -14.89 10.01 9.38
CA TRP A 221 -15.24 11.32 9.89
C TRP A 221 -16.77 11.58 9.89
N PRO A 222 -17.52 11.40 8.77
CA PRO A 222 -18.96 11.59 8.76
C PRO A 222 -19.69 10.67 9.73
N LEU A 223 -19.29 9.39 9.83
CA LEU A 223 -19.91 8.42 10.74
C LEU A 223 -19.75 8.86 12.21
N VAL A 224 -18.54 9.22 12.63
CA VAL A 224 -18.28 9.67 13.99
C VAL A 224 -18.98 11.00 14.27
N TYR A 225 -19.05 11.91 13.30
CA TYR A 225 -19.77 13.16 13.42
C TYR A 225 -21.28 12.96 13.58
N ILE A 226 -21.89 12.07 12.80
CA ILE A 226 -23.30 11.70 12.93
C ILE A 226 -23.54 11.04 14.30
N ALA A 227 -22.67 10.11 14.70
CA ALA A 227 -22.74 9.46 15.99
C ALA A 227 -22.68 10.47 17.17
N SER A 228 -21.90 11.53 17.03
CA SER A 228 -21.78 12.59 18.04
C SER A 228 -23.06 13.41 18.22
N LYS A 229 -23.91 13.47 17.18
CA LYS A 229 -25.21 14.15 17.22
C LYS A 229 -26.32 13.28 17.80
N SER A 230 -26.15 11.95 17.81
CA SER A 230 -27.14 11.01 18.35
C SER A 230 -27.20 11.11 19.87
N ALA A 231 -28.41 11.30 20.43
CA ALA A 231 -28.62 11.35 21.87
C ALA A 231 -28.26 10.05 22.60
N THR A 232 -28.34 8.90 21.92
CA THR A 232 -28.05 7.58 22.47
C THR A 232 -26.55 7.29 22.45
N LEU A 233 -25.87 7.52 21.32
CA LEU A 233 -24.45 7.21 21.11
C LEU A 233 -23.54 8.23 21.83
N ALA A 234 -24.05 9.44 22.12
CA ALA A 234 -23.33 10.47 22.87
C ALA A 234 -23.29 10.21 24.37
N LYS A 235 -24.06 9.23 24.90
CA LYS A 235 -24.05 8.91 26.34
C LYS A 235 -22.70 8.31 26.76
N PRO A 236 -22.13 8.77 27.91
CA PRO A 236 -20.81 8.31 28.39
C PRO A 236 -20.71 6.80 28.61
N ALA A 237 -21.80 6.15 28.98
CA ALA A 237 -21.86 4.72 29.20
C ALA A 237 -21.64 3.90 27.93
N PHE A 238 -22.08 4.44 26.77
CA PHE A 238 -22.00 3.72 25.49
C PHE A 238 -20.71 4.03 24.71
N ASN A 239 -20.21 5.27 24.75
CA ASN A 239 -19.07 5.68 23.94
C ASN A 239 -17.68 5.34 24.50
N GLY A 240 -17.62 4.66 25.67
CA GLY A 240 -16.36 4.29 26.32
C GLY A 240 -15.58 5.46 26.93
N LEU A 241 -16.13 6.68 26.88
CA LEU A 241 -15.46 7.90 27.35
C LEU A 241 -15.89 8.31 28.77
N GLY A 242 -16.66 7.47 29.46
CA GLY A 242 -17.20 7.76 30.80
C GLY A 242 -16.11 8.07 31.82
N ALA A 243 -15.05 7.26 31.89
CA ALA A 243 -13.91 7.49 32.77
C ALA A 243 -13.20 8.83 32.50
N VAL A 244 -13.04 9.17 31.22
CA VAL A 244 -12.40 10.42 30.77
C VAL A 244 -13.24 11.63 31.17
N GLN A 245 -14.57 11.53 31.04
CA GLN A 245 -15.49 12.59 31.44
C GLN A 245 -15.55 12.76 32.95
N GLN A 246 -15.44 11.67 33.74
CA GLN A 246 -15.39 11.74 35.18
C GLN A 246 -14.14 12.48 35.65
N ILE A 247 -12.97 12.13 35.16
CA ILE A 247 -11.71 12.83 35.45
C ILE A 247 -11.79 14.32 35.08
N ALA A 248 -12.41 14.63 33.91
CA ALA A 248 -12.59 16.02 33.49
C ALA A 248 -13.53 16.82 34.45
N ARG A 249 -14.57 16.18 34.99
CA ARG A 249 -15.47 16.80 36.02
C ARG A 249 -14.74 17.02 37.34
N GLU A 250 -13.98 16.04 37.79
CA GLU A 250 -13.19 16.13 39.03
C GLU A 250 -12.15 17.25 38.94
N ARG A 251 -11.42 17.36 37.82
CA ARG A 251 -10.47 18.47 37.60
C ARG A 251 -11.15 19.84 37.62
N ARG A 252 -12.35 19.97 37.02
CA ARG A 252 -13.10 21.24 37.09
C ARG A 252 -13.58 21.56 38.48
N ALA A 253 -14.07 20.57 39.21
CA ALA A 253 -14.48 20.78 40.61
C ALA A 253 -13.30 21.23 41.46
N ALA A 254 -12.14 20.62 41.33
CA ALA A 254 -10.91 21.01 42.02
C ALA A 254 -10.47 22.45 41.66
N ALA A 255 -10.50 22.81 40.35
CA ALA A 255 -10.15 24.16 39.91
C ALA A 255 -11.11 25.24 40.42
N HIS A 256 -12.39 24.92 40.56
CA HIS A 256 -13.37 25.84 41.18
C HIS A 256 -13.21 25.96 42.70
N ALA A 257 -12.71 24.91 43.35
CA ALA A 257 -12.43 24.95 44.80
C ALA A 257 -11.19 25.82 45.14
N THR A 258 -10.15 25.72 44.30
CA THR A 258 -8.89 26.49 44.47
C THR A 258 -9.00 27.95 44.04
N GLY A 259 -9.95 28.31 43.15
CA GLY A 259 -10.16 29.69 42.70
C GLY A 259 -11.08 30.53 43.58
N ARG A 260 -11.54 29.99 44.71
CA ARG A 260 -12.39 30.69 45.70
C ARG A 260 -11.66 31.02 47.03
N GLY A 261 -10.39 30.78 47.13
CA GLY A 261 -9.52 31.25 48.18
C GLY A 261 -8.66 32.42 47.67
#